data_9ca1106cec53a5138bd067b29b84dcdd
#
_entry.id   9ca1106cec53a5138bd067b29b84dcdd
#
_cell.length_a   1.000
_cell.length_b   1.000
_cell.length_c   1.000
_cell.angle_alpha   90.00
_cell.angle_beta   90.00
_cell.angle_gamma   90.00
#
_symmetry.space_group_name_H-M   'P 1'
#
loop_
_entity.id
_entity.type
_entity.pdbx_description
1 polymer ?
#
loop_
_entity_poly.entity_id
_entity_poly.type
_entity_poly.pdbx_seq_one_letter_code
_entity_poly.pdbx_strand_id
1 'polypeptide(L)'
;MKEATIIGLISDTHGLVRPEVFAALDGVSRIFHAGDVGPPAVLIELATIAPIQAVWGNTDAPGRPDLVERIEEVIDGVRIVVTHGHEIGSVNPPRLVSAYMHANVIVYGHTHVQLVTKAAKRIVVNPGAAGPR
;
A
#
# COMPACT_ATOMS: atom_id res chain seq x y z
N MET A 1 12.96 11.94 -23.46
CA MET A 1 12.85 12.14 -22.02
C MET A 1 11.82 11.18 -21.45
N LYS A 2 12.15 10.48 -20.38
CA LYS A 2 11.24 9.50 -19.77
C LYS A 2 10.21 10.21 -18.91
N GLU A 3 8.93 9.89 -19.11
CA GLU A 3 7.89 10.41 -18.24
C GLU A 3 7.99 9.82 -16.82
N ALA A 4 7.61 10.58 -15.83
CA ALA A 4 7.55 10.10 -14.46
C ALA A 4 6.48 9.02 -14.32
N THR A 5 6.80 7.96 -13.61
CA THR A 5 5.83 6.92 -13.26
C THR A 5 5.07 7.37 -12.02
N ILE A 6 3.75 7.36 -12.11
CA ILE A 6 2.89 7.74 -11.00
C ILE A 6 2.24 6.48 -10.44
N ILE A 7 2.44 6.22 -9.16
CA ILE A 7 1.92 5.03 -8.48
C ILE A 7 0.89 5.46 -7.45
N GLY A 8 -0.30 4.85 -7.53
CA GLY A 8 -1.34 5.06 -6.54
C GLY A 8 -1.11 4.19 -5.31
N LEU A 9 -1.27 4.77 -4.14
CA LEU A 9 -1.16 4.06 -2.87
C LEU A 9 -2.48 4.16 -2.12
N ILE A 10 -2.97 3.02 -1.63
CA ILE A 10 -4.23 2.95 -0.89
C ILE A 10 -4.10 1.90 0.20
N SER A 11 -4.86 2.02 1.27
CA SER A 11 -4.83 1.06 2.38
C SER A 11 -6.14 1.07 3.15
N ASP A 12 -6.40 -0.04 3.85
CA ASP A 12 -7.45 -0.13 4.87
C ASP A 12 -8.82 0.29 4.34
N THR A 13 -9.20 -0.30 3.20
CA THR A 13 -10.51 -0.08 2.58
C THR A 13 -11.63 -0.78 3.34
N HIS A 14 -11.34 -1.92 3.97
CA HIS A 14 -12.31 -2.71 4.75
C HIS A 14 -13.63 -2.93 4.00
N GLY A 15 -13.53 -3.26 2.72
CA GLY A 15 -14.69 -3.60 1.90
C GLY A 15 -15.38 -2.43 1.21
N LEU A 16 -14.90 -1.20 1.38
CA LEU A 16 -15.54 -0.01 0.81
C LEU A 16 -14.55 0.77 -0.06
N VAL A 17 -14.92 1.01 -1.31
CA VAL A 17 -14.21 1.94 -2.19
C VAL A 17 -15.07 3.20 -2.34
N ARG A 18 -14.66 4.28 -1.69
CA ARG A 18 -15.40 5.53 -1.74
C ARG A 18 -15.26 6.21 -3.11
N PRO A 19 -16.27 6.95 -3.57
CA PRO A 19 -16.20 7.63 -4.88
C PRO A 19 -14.96 8.52 -5.04
N GLU A 20 -14.50 9.16 -3.98
CA GLU A 20 -13.32 10.03 -3.98
C GLU A 20 -12.04 9.31 -4.38
N VAL A 21 -11.97 7.99 -4.16
CA VAL A 21 -10.81 7.17 -4.52
C VAL A 21 -10.60 7.17 -6.03
N PHE A 22 -11.67 7.11 -6.80
CA PHE A 22 -11.57 7.09 -8.27
C PHE A 22 -10.94 8.38 -8.79
N ALA A 23 -11.33 9.52 -8.24
CA ALA A 23 -10.75 10.81 -8.62
C ALA A 23 -9.30 10.93 -8.16
N ALA A 24 -9.01 10.47 -6.93
CA ALA A 24 -7.67 10.56 -6.35
C ALA A 24 -6.65 9.71 -7.10
N LEU A 25 -7.06 8.55 -7.61
CA LEU A 25 -6.18 7.62 -8.30
C LEU A 25 -6.23 7.72 -9.83
N ASP A 26 -6.95 8.71 -10.36
CA ASP A 26 -7.04 8.89 -11.80
C ASP A 26 -5.67 9.18 -12.41
N GLY A 27 -5.33 8.48 -13.49
CA GLY A 27 -4.09 8.68 -14.22
C GLY A 27 -2.86 7.97 -13.66
N VAL A 28 -2.97 7.19 -12.57
CA VAL A 28 -1.84 6.42 -12.07
C VAL A 28 -1.54 5.24 -12.99
N SER A 29 -0.26 4.83 -13.03
CA SER A 29 0.19 3.69 -13.83
C SER A 29 -0.11 2.35 -13.17
N ARG A 30 -0.06 2.31 -11.85
CA ARG A 30 -0.27 1.12 -11.01
C ARG A 30 -0.82 1.54 -9.66
N ILE A 31 -1.42 0.59 -8.96
CA ILE A 31 -1.91 0.79 -7.60
C ILE A 31 -1.30 -0.28 -6.70
N PHE A 32 -0.81 0.13 -5.53
CA PHE A 32 -0.45 -0.77 -4.45
C PHE A 32 -1.41 -0.57 -3.28
N HIS A 33 -1.98 -1.67 -2.81
CA HIS A 33 -2.86 -1.69 -1.64
C HIS A 33 -2.14 -2.30 -0.46
N ALA A 34 -2.06 -1.58 0.64
CA ALA A 34 -1.27 -1.96 1.81
C ALA A 34 -2.04 -2.79 2.85
N GLY A 35 -3.14 -3.45 2.47
CA GLY A 35 -3.80 -4.46 3.30
C GLY A 35 -5.07 -3.98 3.99
N ASP A 36 -5.75 -4.91 4.63
CA ASP A 36 -7.10 -4.77 5.16
C ASP A 36 -8.06 -4.36 4.04
N VAL A 37 -8.06 -5.19 3.01
CA VAL A 37 -8.77 -4.94 1.76
C VAL A 37 -10.26 -5.16 1.91
N GLY A 38 -10.65 -6.29 2.47
CA GLY A 38 -12.02 -6.78 2.49
C GLY A 38 -12.29 -7.76 1.33
N PRO A 39 -13.55 -7.90 0.89
CA PRO A 39 -13.89 -8.85 -0.18
C PRO A 39 -13.15 -8.58 -1.48
N PRO A 40 -12.99 -9.62 -2.34
CA PRO A 40 -12.33 -9.46 -3.64
C PRO A 40 -12.91 -8.38 -4.54
N ALA A 41 -14.18 -8.02 -4.37
CA ALA A 41 -14.84 -6.96 -5.13
C ALA A 41 -14.08 -5.62 -5.03
N VAL A 42 -13.42 -5.35 -3.90
CA VAL A 42 -12.62 -4.13 -3.72
C VAL A 42 -11.52 -4.03 -4.78
N LEU A 43 -10.77 -5.13 -4.96
CA LEU A 43 -9.69 -5.16 -5.93
C LEU A 43 -10.22 -5.10 -7.36
N ILE A 44 -11.37 -5.71 -7.62
CA ILE A 44 -12.01 -5.67 -8.93
C ILE A 44 -12.40 -4.24 -9.28
N GLU A 45 -12.96 -3.49 -8.33
CA GLU A 45 -13.28 -2.08 -8.53
C GLU A 45 -12.03 -1.24 -8.79
N LEU A 46 -11.00 -1.40 -7.95
CA LEU A 46 -9.76 -0.64 -8.09
C LEU A 46 -9.03 -0.97 -9.39
N ALA A 47 -9.12 -2.21 -9.86
CA ALA A 47 -8.52 -2.63 -11.12
C ALA A 47 -9.13 -1.93 -12.34
N THR A 48 -10.30 -1.31 -12.22
CA THR A 48 -10.87 -0.49 -13.30
C THR A 48 -10.09 0.81 -13.50
N ILE A 49 -9.32 1.23 -12.50
CA ILE A 49 -8.50 2.45 -12.56
C ILE A 49 -7.13 2.15 -13.16
N ALA A 50 -6.43 1.14 -12.64
CA ALA A 50 -5.10 0.75 -13.06
C ALA A 50 -4.78 -0.65 -12.55
N PRO A 51 -3.74 -1.33 -13.09
CA PRO A 51 -3.30 -2.62 -12.55
C PRO A 51 -3.00 -2.51 -11.06
N ILE A 52 -3.48 -3.47 -10.28
CA ILE A 52 -3.38 -3.43 -8.82
C ILE A 52 -2.71 -4.67 -8.27
N GLN A 53 -1.87 -4.48 -7.27
CA GLN A 53 -1.35 -5.52 -6.40
C GLN A 53 -1.66 -5.15 -4.96
N ALA A 54 -1.96 -6.15 -4.13
CA ALA A 54 -2.37 -5.93 -2.75
C ALA A 54 -1.73 -6.93 -1.82
N VAL A 55 -1.39 -6.47 -0.61
CA VAL A 55 -0.99 -7.34 0.49
C VAL A 55 -2.19 -7.62 1.38
N TRP A 56 -2.16 -8.73 2.13
CA TRP A 56 -3.19 -9.00 3.13
C TRP A 56 -2.85 -8.31 4.44
N GLY A 57 -3.88 -7.75 5.04
CA GLY A 57 -3.77 -7.17 6.38
C GLY A 57 -4.23 -8.16 7.44
N ASN A 58 -4.22 -7.73 8.68
CA ASN A 58 -4.61 -8.60 9.80
C ASN A 58 -6.10 -8.97 9.80
N THR A 59 -6.94 -8.23 9.07
CA THR A 59 -8.38 -8.55 8.94
C THR A 59 -8.70 -9.39 7.71
N ASP A 60 -7.74 -9.54 6.79
CA ASP A 60 -7.93 -10.36 5.58
C ASP A 60 -7.56 -11.81 5.88
N ALA A 61 -8.21 -12.75 5.19
CA ALA A 61 -7.90 -14.17 5.34
C ALA A 61 -6.52 -14.48 4.73
N PRO A 62 -5.58 -15.07 5.47
CA PRO A 62 -4.32 -15.53 4.92
C PRO A 62 -4.55 -16.58 3.83
N GLY A 63 -3.71 -16.55 2.80
CA GLY A 63 -3.79 -17.53 1.73
C GLY A 63 -4.79 -17.20 0.63
N ARG A 64 -5.44 -16.04 0.67
CA ARG A 64 -6.27 -15.59 -0.46
C ARG A 64 -5.41 -15.46 -1.71
N PRO A 65 -5.84 -16.01 -2.87
CA PRO A 65 -5.03 -15.98 -4.08
C PRO A 65 -4.87 -14.58 -4.69
N ASP A 66 -5.73 -13.63 -4.33
CA ASP A 66 -5.68 -12.26 -4.82
C ASP A 66 -4.77 -11.34 -3.98
N LEU A 67 -4.21 -11.86 -2.87
CA LEU A 67 -3.36 -11.09 -1.95
C LEU A 67 -2.03 -11.77 -1.75
N VAL A 68 -0.98 -10.99 -1.51
CA VAL A 68 0.34 -11.50 -1.16
C VAL A 68 0.75 -10.98 0.22
N GLU A 69 1.73 -11.62 0.84
CA GLU A 69 2.20 -11.21 2.16
C GLU A 69 2.89 -9.85 2.12
N ARG A 70 3.69 -9.63 1.09
CA ARG A 70 4.49 -8.42 0.93
C ARG A 70 4.79 -8.23 -0.54
N ILE A 71 4.80 -6.99 -0.98
CA ILE A 71 5.22 -6.61 -2.33
C ILE A 71 6.62 -6.03 -2.24
N GLU A 72 7.52 -6.52 -3.07
CA GLU A 72 8.85 -5.95 -3.25
C GLU A 72 9.08 -5.77 -4.74
N GLU A 73 9.20 -4.53 -5.19
CA GLU A 73 9.40 -4.22 -6.59
C GLU A 73 10.41 -3.10 -6.79
N VAL A 74 11.11 -3.15 -7.91
CA VAL A 74 11.98 -2.07 -8.34
C VAL A 74 11.31 -1.38 -9.53
N ILE A 75 10.98 -0.12 -9.36
CA ILE A 75 10.32 0.69 -10.40
C ILE A 75 11.19 1.92 -10.64
N ASP A 76 11.64 2.08 -11.87
CA ASP A 76 12.52 3.19 -12.26
C ASP A 76 13.75 3.33 -11.34
N GLY A 77 14.32 2.19 -10.94
CA GLY A 77 15.49 2.15 -10.07
C GLY A 77 15.19 2.32 -8.57
N VAL A 78 13.94 2.52 -8.20
CA VAL A 78 13.51 2.69 -6.80
C VAL A 78 12.94 1.38 -6.27
N ARG A 79 13.52 0.88 -5.19
CA ARG A 79 13.04 -0.35 -4.54
C ARG A 79 11.92 0.01 -3.58
N ILE A 80 10.73 -0.53 -3.85
CA ILE A 80 9.52 -0.26 -3.09
C ILE A 80 9.11 -1.54 -2.35
N VAL A 81 8.87 -1.42 -1.06
CA VAL A 81 8.27 -2.49 -0.24
C VAL A 81 6.91 -2.04 0.21
N VAL A 82 5.90 -2.90 0.03
CA VAL A 82 4.55 -2.68 0.55
C VAL A 82 4.25 -3.79 1.53
N THR A 83 3.87 -3.42 2.73
CA THR A 83 3.48 -4.36 3.80
C THR A 83 2.32 -3.74 4.57
N HIS A 84 1.49 -4.58 5.22
CA HIS A 84 0.44 -4.01 6.07
C HIS A 84 1.03 -3.40 7.35
N GLY A 85 2.04 -4.03 7.91
CA GLY A 85 2.74 -3.55 9.10
C GLY A 85 2.35 -4.25 10.39
N HIS A 86 1.25 -5.01 10.41
CA HIS A 86 0.82 -5.70 11.62
C HIS A 86 1.85 -6.70 12.13
N GLU A 87 2.67 -7.25 11.25
CA GLU A 87 3.74 -8.20 11.61
C GLU A 87 4.88 -7.55 12.40
N ILE A 88 4.98 -6.24 12.34
CA ILE A 88 6.03 -5.48 13.06
C ILE A 88 5.64 -5.25 14.53
N GLY A 89 4.38 -5.50 14.90
CA GLY A 89 3.87 -5.17 16.22
C GLY A 89 3.51 -3.70 16.30
N SER A 90 4.17 -2.94 17.18
CA SER A 90 4.00 -1.48 17.22
C SER A 90 4.71 -0.85 16.02
N VAL A 91 4.00 -0.76 14.90
CA VAL A 91 4.58 -0.29 13.65
C VAL A 91 4.86 1.21 13.68
N ASN A 92 6.06 1.58 13.29
CA ASN A 92 6.48 2.98 13.15
C ASN A 92 7.62 3.07 12.12
N PRO A 93 7.93 4.26 11.60
CA PRO A 93 8.96 4.40 10.59
C PRO A 93 10.35 3.83 10.96
N PRO A 94 10.90 4.06 12.16
CA PRO A 94 12.19 3.46 12.51
C PRO A 94 12.19 1.93 12.49
N ARG A 95 11.11 1.29 12.94
CA ARG A 95 10.99 -0.17 12.91
C ARG A 95 10.88 -0.70 11.49
N LEU A 96 10.15 0.02 10.63
CA LEU A 96 10.01 -0.38 9.22
C LEU A 96 11.34 -0.30 8.46
N VAL A 97 12.11 0.77 8.65
CA VAL A 97 13.41 0.87 7.97
C VAL A 97 14.40 -0.17 8.49
N SER A 98 14.31 -0.56 9.76
CA SER A 98 15.11 -1.67 10.30
C SER A 98 14.71 -3.01 9.71
N ALA A 99 13.42 -3.25 9.52
CA ALA A 99 12.89 -4.51 8.99
C ALA A 99 13.17 -4.66 7.49
N TYR A 100 13.17 -3.56 6.74
CA TYR A 100 13.30 -3.55 5.28
C TYR A 100 14.47 -2.68 4.83
N MET A 101 15.66 -3.09 5.20
CA MET A 101 16.89 -2.28 5.08
C MET A 101 17.26 -1.89 3.65
N HIS A 102 16.82 -2.68 2.66
CA HIS A 102 17.16 -2.42 1.26
C HIS A 102 16.09 -1.60 0.51
N ALA A 103 14.98 -1.27 1.16
CA ALA A 103 13.92 -0.49 0.54
C ALA A 103 14.30 0.98 0.46
N ASN A 104 14.01 1.63 -0.66
CA ASN A 104 14.09 3.07 -0.80
C ASN A 104 12.78 3.74 -0.34
N VAL A 105 11.66 3.06 -0.59
CA VAL A 105 10.33 3.50 -0.19
C VAL A 105 9.63 2.34 0.50
N ILE A 106 9.05 2.59 1.67
CA ILE A 106 8.26 1.61 2.40
C ILE A 106 6.84 2.15 2.55
N VAL A 107 5.87 1.37 2.08
CA VAL A 107 4.45 1.68 2.17
C VAL A 107 3.81 0.74 3.17
N TYR A 108 3.04 1.26 4.11
CA TYR A 108 2.38 0.46 5.13
C TYR A 108 0.99 1.02 5.45
N GLY A 109 0.18 0.22 6.12
CA GLY A 109 -1.16 0.61 6.57
C GLY A 109 -1.32 0.41 8.07
N HIS A 110 -2.39 -0.27 8.46
CA HIS A 110 -2.68 -0.76 9.81
C HIS A 110 -3.04 0.33 10.83
N THR A 111 -2.27 1.41 10.95
CA THR A 111 -2.50 2.46 11.95
C THR A 111 -3.65 3.39 11.60
N HIS A 112 -4.10 3.41 10.34
CA HIS A 112 -5.09 4.32 9.79
C HIS A 112 -4.66 5.80 9.82
N VAL A 113 -3.41 6.08 10.15
CA VAL A 113 -2.88 7.45 10.25
C VAL A 113 -2.05 7.77 9.02
N GLN A 114 -2.49 8.76 8.25
CA GLN A 114 -1.76 9.22 7.08
C GLN A 114 -0.41 9.81 7.49
N LEU A 115 0.66 9.38 6.78
CA LEU A 115 2.01 9.82 7.10
C LEU A 115 2.89 9.74 5.85
N VAL A 116 3.66 10.79 5.60
CA VAL A 116 4.76 10.77 4.65
C VAL A 116 5.97 11.35 5.35
N THR A 117 7.02 10.55 5.53
CA THR A 117 8.19 10.97 6.28
C THR A 117 9.46 10.35 5.73
N LYS A 118 10.60 10.88 6.14
CA LYS A 118 11.91 10.27 5.89
C LYS A 118 12.45 9.68 7.18
N ALA A 119 13.00 8.48 7.08
CA ALA A 119 13.70 7.82 8.17
C ALA A 119 14.91 7.11 7.58
N ALA A 120 16.10 7.37 8.14
CA ALA A 120 17.37 6.82 7.65
C ALA A 120 17.55 7.04 6.12
N LYS A 121 17.22 8.23 5.62
CA LYS A 121 17.29 8.64 4.21
C LYS A 121 16.33 7.87 3.29
N ARG A 122 15.34 7.18 3.86
CA ARG A 122 14.32 6.45 3.10
C ARG A 122 12.97 7.14 3.28
N ILE A 123 12.09 6.91 2.34
CA ILE A 123 10.73 7.45 2.40
C ILE A 123 9.81 6.39 2.97
N VAL A 124 9.04 6.75 3.99
CA VAL A 124 8.04 5.88 4.62
C VAL A 124 6.68 6.54 4.46
N VAL A 125 5.73 5.81 3.90
CA VAL A 125 4.42 6.33 3.54
C VAL A 125 3.33 5.44 4.12
N ASN A 126 2.37 6.05 4.81
CA ASN A 126 1.08 5.42 5.13
C ASN A 126 0.00 6.24 4.43
N PRO A 127 -0.75 5.66 3.48
CA PRO A 127 -1.78 6.44 2.79
C PRO A 127 -3.00 6.77 3.65
N GLY A 128 -3.06 6.24 4.88
CA GLY A 128 -4.23 6.38 5.73
C GLY A 128 -5.33 5.39 5.37
N ALA A 129 -6.41 5.38 6.12
CA ALA A 129 -7.55 4.51 5.87
C ALA A 129 -8.46 5.12 4.80
N ALA A 130 -8.62 4.43 3.68
CA ALA A 130 -9.51 4.86 2.60
C ALA A 130 -10.96 4.45 2.85
N GLY A 131 -11.18 3.49 3.72
CA GLY A 131 -12.50 2.99 4.10
C GLY A 131 -12.86 3.34 5.54
N PRO A 132 -13.76 2.55 6.15
CA PRO A 132 -14.14 2.75 7.54
C PRO A 132 -12.97 2.58 8.50
N ARG A 133 -12.98 3.34 9.56
CA ARG A 133 -12.01 3.26 10.63
C ARG A 133 -12.51 2.38 11.77
#